data_1826479dc15682f7926b21b8cef43a59
#
_entry.id   1826479dc15682f7926b21b8cef43a59
#
_cell.length_a   1.000
_cell.length_b   1.000
_cell.length_c   1.000
_cell.angle_alpha   90.00
_cell.angle_beta   90.00
_cell.angle_gamma   90.00
#
_symmetry.space_group_name_H-M   'P 1'
#
loop_
_entity.id
_entity.type
_entity.pdbx_description
1 polymer ?
#
loop_
_entity_poly.entity_id
_entity_poly.type
_entity_poly.pdbx_seq_one_letter_code
_entity_poly.pdbx_strand_id
1 'polypeptide(L)'
;TTDKNKLLSTITNNENPKKNKVNLAFLAPIKIDEIEYDSINQTKEFLKKINLTTISIDFYNGMKMAIDEQSSDDIKINLDVFDTKNRIDVIKMIKDNIDFNNYDFIIGPLITRNFNYFNSNNIKTKIVSPLISSDVEFRENTIITTAPDSLKRKFVFEMIDQMIELKNDQCVLI
;
A
#
# COMPACT_ATOMS: atom_id res chain seq x y z
N THR A 1 9.84 4.53 -46.90
CA THR A 1 8.49 4.49 -46.25
C THR A 1 8.19 3.12 -45.62
N THR A 2 8.98 2.10 -45.89
CA THR A 2 8.74 0.70 -45.52
C THR A 2 9.27 0.35 -44.10
N ASP A 3 10.25 1.10 -43.58
CA ASP A 3 10.89 0.77 -42.28
C ASP A 3 10.14 1.29 -41.04
N LYS A 4 9.35 2.35 -41.15
CA LYS A 4 8.57 2.89 -40.04
C LYS A 4 7.41 1.96 -39.63
N ASN A 5 6.79 1.27 -40.56
CA ASN A 5 5.69 0.36 -40.30
C ASN A 5 6.14 -0.95 -39.65
N LYS A 6 7.40 -1.36 -39.88
CA LYS A 6 7.97 -2.56 -39.26
C LYS A 6 8.35 -2.34 -37.80
N LEU A 7 8.78 -1.11 -37.46
CA LEU A 7 9.06 -0.73 -36.04
C LEU A 7 7.78 -0.57 -35.21
N LEU A 8 6.71 -0.06 -35.80
CA LEU A 8 5.43 0.08 -35.11
C LEU A 8 4.74 -1.28 -34.83
N SER A 9 4.89 -2.26 -35.72
CA SER A 9 4.36 -3.61 -35.52
C SER A 9 5.11 -4.42 -34.46
N THR A 10 6.36 -4.06 -34.15
CA THR A 10 7.15 -4.74 -33.12
C THR A 10 6.85 -4.22 -31.69
N ILE A 11 6.27 -3.01 -31.58
CA ILE A 11 5.91 -2.40 -30.29
C ILE A 11 4.52 -2.85 -29.80
N THR A 12 3.66 -3.32 -30.71
CA THR A 12 2.27 -3.68 -30.37
C THR A 12 2.03 -5.13 -29.96
N ASN A 13 3.04 -5.99 -29.96
CA ASN A 13 2.89 -7.43 -29.68
C ASN A 13 3.43 -7.89 -28.32
N ASN A 14 3.62 -6.99 -27.34
CA ASN A 14 3.78 -7.36 -25.94
C ASN A 14 2.46 -7.16 -25.18
N GLU A 15 1.37 -7.74 -25.68
CA GLU A 15 0.23 -8.01 -24.83
C GLU A 15 0.63 -9.15 -23.88
N ASN A 16 1.08 -8.79 -22.68
CA ASN A 16 1.08 -9.73 -21.58
C ASN A 16 -0.31 -10.37 -21.52
N PRO A 17 -0.41 -11.71 -21.45
CA PRO A 17 -1.71 -12.36 -21.36
C PRO A 17 -2.49 -11.69 -20.22
N LYS A 18 -3.69 -11.16 -20.53
CA LYS A 18 -4.55 -10.52 -19.52
C LYS A 18 -4.74 -11.52 -18.37
N LYS A 19 -4.20 -11.18 -17.23
CA LYS A 19 -4.31 -12.03 -16.05
C LYS A 19 -5.73 -11.88 -15.52
N ASN A 20 -6.53 -12.92 -15.63
CA ASN A 20 -7.94 -12.90 -15.20
C ASN A 20 -8.09 -13.03 -13.68
N LYS A 21 -6.98 -13.21 -12.95
CA LYS A 21 -6.97 -13.36 -11.50
C LYS A 21 -5.82 -12.60 -10.90
N VAL A 22 -6.11 -11.74 -9.93
CA VAL A 22 -5.12 -10.99 -9.14
C VAL A 22 -5.19 -11.46 -7.69
N ASN A 23 -4.06 -11.86 -7.12
CA ASN A 23 -3.95 -12.28 -5.74
C ASN A 23 -3.23 -11.20 -4.93
N LEU A 24 -3.88 -10.68 -3.91
CA LEU A 24 -3.36 -9.67 -3.00
C LEU A 24 -3.17 -10.27 -1.61
N ALA A 25 -2.06 -9.94 -0.97
CA ALA A 25 -1.85 -10.20 0.45
C ALA A 25 -1.89 -8.88 1.22
N PHE A 26 -2.67 -8.80 2.28
CA PHE A 26 -2.74 -7.64 3.16
C PHE A 26 -2.22 -8.00 4.54
N LEU A 27 -1.16 -7.31 4.99
CA LEU A 27 -0.54 -7.51 6.28
C LEU A 27 -0.79 -6.29 7.17
N ALA A 28 -1.60 -6.46 8.22
CA ALA A 28 -1.98 -5.36 9.10
C ALA A 28 -2.11 -5.80 10.56
N PRO A 29 -1.89 -4.91 11.53
CA PRO A 29 -2.09 -5.20 12.96
C PRO A 29 -3.58 -5.10 13.33
N ILE A 30 -4.39 -6.07 12.88
CA ILE A 30 -5.83 -6.09 13.12
C ILE A 30 -6.14 -6.43 14.58
N LYS A 31 -5.32 -7.33 15.20
CA LYS A 31 -5.43 -7.72 16.62
C LYS A 31 -6.83 -8.19 16.99
N ILE A 32 -7.34 -9.10 16.19
CA ILE A 32 -8.73 -9.58 16.28
C ILE A 32 -9.06 -10.20 17.66
N ASP A 33 -8.06 -10.80 18.27
CA ASP A 33 -8.14 -11.40 19.60
C ASP A 33 -8.15 -10.38 20.77
N GLU A 34 -7.82 -9.12 20.52
CA GLU A 34 -7.91 -8.04 21.51
C GLU A 34 -9.29 -7.34 21.51
N ILE A 35 -10.19 -7.71 20.57
CA ILE A 35 -11.53 -7.15 20.48
C ILE A 35 -12.48 -7.97 21.36
N GLU A 36 -13.03 -7.36 22.39
CA GLU A 36 -14.07 -7.97 23.22
C GLU A 36 -15.42 -7.92 22.51
N TYR A 37 -15.86 -9.07 22.00
CA TYR A 37 -17.13 -9.18 21.25
C TYR A 37 -18.37 -9.35 22.17
N ASP A 38 -18.17 -9.62 23.45
CA ASP A 38 -19.25 -9.95 24.39
C ASP A 38 -20.15 -8.74 24.74
N SER A 39 -19.70 -7.53 24.45
CA SER A 39 -20.45 -6.30 24.70
C SER A 39 -20.46 -5.39 23.48
N ILE A 40 -21.63 -5.23 22.87
CA ILE A 40 -21.85 -4.32 21.74
C ILE A 40 -21.41 -2.88 22.08
N ASN A 41 -21.63 -2.43 23.30
CA ASN A 41 -21.27 -1.07 23.72
C ASN A 41 -19.75 -0.91 23.85
N GLN A 42 -19.05 -1.88 24.43
CA GLN A 42 -17.58 -1.86 24.53
C GLN A 42 -16.93 -1.93 23.14
N THR A 43 -17.42 -2.79 22.26
CA THR A 43 -16.96 -2.87 20.88
C THR A 43 -17.16 -1.55 20.14
N LYS A 44 -18.32 -0.90 20.27
CA LYS A 44 -18.58 0.42 19.68
C LYS A 44 -17.64 1.50 20.21
N GLU A 45 -17.41 1.54 21.52
CA GLU A 45 -16.48 2.50 22.12
C GLU A 45 -15.02 2.24 21.72
N PHE A 46 -14.63 0.98 21.57
CA PHE A 46 -13.32 0.61 21.06
C PHE A 46 -13.13 1.09 19.60
N LEU A 47 -14.12 0.84 18.73
CA LEU A 47 -14.08 1.20 17.31
C LEU A 47 -14.16 2.71 17.07
N LYS A 48 -14.62 3.52 18.02
CA LYS A 48 -14.58 4.99 17.92
C LYS A 48 -13.18 5.56 18.18
N LYS A 49 -12.30 4.82 18.82
CA LYS A 49 -10.95 5.29 19.14
C LYS A 49 -10.03 5.10 17.96
N ILE A 50 -9.22 6.12 17.65
CA ILE A 50 -8.14 6.01 16.64
C ILE A 50 -7.00 5.20 17.25
N ASN A 51 -6.82 3.98 16.76
CA ASN A 51 -5.76 3.06 17.16
C ASN A 51 -5.34 2.18 15.96
N LEU A 52 -4.30 1.36 16.13
CA LEU A 52 -3.78 0.53 15.05
C LEU A 52 -4.82 -0.44 14.47
N THR A 53 -5.67 -0.99 15.32
CA THR A 53 -6.74 -1.91 14.92
C THR A 53 -7.78 -1.20 14.06
N THR A 54 -8.28 -0.04 14.51
CA THR A 54 -9.31 0.72 13.77
C THR A 54 -8.77 1.23 12.44
N ILE A 55 -7.52 1.74 12.40
CA ILE A 55 -6.85 2.14 11.15
C ILE A 55 -6.74 0.94 10.20
N SER A 56 -6.38 -0.24 10.72
CA SER A 56 -6.25 -1.45 9.91
C SER A 56 -7.60 -1.92 9.34
N ILE A 57 -8.66 -1.84 10.15
CA ILE A 57 -10.03 -2.20 9.74
C ILE A 57 -10.55 -1.21 8.70
N ASP A 58 -10.36 0.09 8.90
CA ASP A 58 -10.79 1.12 7.96
C ASP A 58 -10.07 0.97 6.61
N PHE A 59 -8.75 0.70 6.66
CA PHE A 59 -7.98 0.43 5.45
C PHE A 59 -8.48 -0.83 4.72
N TYR A 60 -8.73 -1.91 5.46
CA TYR A 60 -9.30 -3.14 4.91
C TYR A 60 -10.66 -2.90 4.26
N ASN A 61 -11.55 -2.14 4.90
CA ASN A 61 -12.86 -1.80 4.35
C ASN A 61 -12.74 -1.00 3.05
N GLY A 62 -11.82 -0.03 3.00
CA GLY A 62 -11.52 0.72 1.78
C GLY A 62 -11.01 -0.19 0.65
N MET A 63 -10.12 -1.13 0.97
CA MET A 63 -9.65 -2.13 0.00
C MET A 63 -10.80 -3.00 -0.52
N LYS A 64 -11.69 -3.47 0.38
CA LYS A 64 -12.86 -4.27 -0.01
C LYS A 64 -13.76 -3.50 -0.97
N MET A 65 -14.07 -2.25 -0.68
CA MET A 65 -14.87 -1.40 -1.57
C MET A 65 -14.20 -1.27 -2.95
N ALA A 66 -12.90 -0.98 -2.99
CA ALA A 66 -12.17 -0.86 -4.26
C ALA A 66 -12.12 -2.18 -5.03
N ILE A 67 -11.98 -3.32 -4.35
CA ILE A 67 -12.00 -4.65 -4.98
C ILE A 67 -13.38 -4.92 -5.57
N ASP A 68 -14.45 -4.63 -4.84
CA ASP A 68 -15.82 -4.87 -5.29
C ASP A 68 -16.16 -3.99 -6.51
N GLU A 69 -15.65 -2.75 -6.57
CA GLU A 69 -15.81 -1.85 -7.72
C GLU A 69 -14.98 -2.27 -8.95
N GLN A 70 -13.78 -2.84 -8.74
CA GLN A 70 -12.87 -3.20 -9.83
C GLN A 70 -13.04 -4.65 -10.31
N SER A 71 -13.69 -5.49 -9.53
CA SER A 71 -13.97 -6.88 -9.92
C SER A 71 -15.02 -6.92 -11.02
N SER A 72 -14.78 -7.77 -12.01
CA SER A 72 -15.70 -7.99 -13.15
C SER A 72 -15.71 -9.48 -13.51
N ASP A 73 -16.54 -9.85 -14.47
CA ASP A 73 -16.55 -11.22 -15.01
C ASP A 73 -15.20 -11.61 -15.61
N ASP A 74 -14.43 -10.63 -16.10
CA ASP A 74 -13.13 -10.82 -16.73
C ASP A 74 -11.96 -10.79 -15.73
N ILE A 75 -12.12 -10.15 -14.56
CA ILE A 75 -11.04 -9.97 -13.57
C ILE A 75 -11.55 -10.33 -12.18
N LYS A 76 -10.97 -11.38 -11.60
CA LYS A 76 -11.16 -11.76 -10.20
C LYS A 76 -10.02 -11.26 -9.33
N ILE A 77 -10.34 -10.54 -8.25
CA ILE A 77 -9.36 -10.09 -7.27
C ILE A 77 -9.59 -10.86 -5.97
N ASN A 78 -8.58 -11.62 -5.56
CA ASN A 78 -8.57 -12.31 -4.27
C ASN A 78 -7.73 -11.52 -3.28
N LEU A 79 -8.19 -11.43 -2.04
CA LEU A 79 -7.52 -10.76 -0.95
C LEU A 79 -7.37 -11.70 0.23
N ASP A 80 -6.13 -12.07 0.55
CA ASP A 80 -5.80 -12.79 1.77
C ASP A 80 -5.31 -11.79 2.83
N VAL A 81 -5.82 -11.92 4.04
CA VAL A 81 -5.55 -11.00 5.16
C VAL A 81 -4.75 -11.70 6.24
N PHE A 82 -3.63 -11.11 6.63
CA PHE A 82 -2.73 -11.62 7.64
C PHE A 82 -2.64 -10.66 8.82
N ASP A 83 -3.12 -11.09 9.99
CA ASP A 83 -3.01 -10.32 11.22
C ASP A 83 -1.58 -10.39 11.78
N THR A 84 -0.85 -9.29 11.67
CA THR A 84 0.53 -9.19 12.16
C THR A 84 0.61 -8.96 13.67
N LYS A 85 -0.49 -8.65 14.33
CA LYS A 85 -0.58 -8.27 15.76
C LYS A 85 0.43 -7.19 16.18
N ASN A 86 1.03 -6.47 15.23
CA ASN A 86 2.16 -5.57 15.42
C ASN A 86 3.37 -6.25 16.08
N ARG A 87 3.62 -7.53 15.80
CA ARG A 87 4.67 -8.35 16.42
C ARG A 87 5.58 -8.97 15.37
N ILE A 88 6.89 -8.83 15.57
CA ILE A 88 7.91 -9.38 14.67
C ILE A 88 7.91 -10.91 14.63
N ASP A 89 7.71 -11.57 15.78
CA ASP A 89 7.63 -13.03 15.85
C ASP A 89 6.44 -13.59 15.07
N VAL A 90 5.29 -12.90 15.11
CA VAL A 90 4.11 -13.26 14.29
C VAL A 90 4.41 -13.07 12.81
N ILE A 91 5.04 -11.96 12.42
CA ILE A 91 5.44 -11.71 11.03
C ILE A 91 6.43 -12.77 10.56
N LYS A 92 7.39 -13.17 11.41
CA LYS A 92 8.30 -14.25 11.09
C LYS A 92 7.56 -15.56 10.83
N MET A 93 6.65 -15.93 11.72
CA MET A 93 5.82 -17.14 11.56
C MET A 93 5.01 -17.10 10.25
N ILE A 94 4.43 -15.95 9.91
CA ILE A 94 3.69 -15.77 8.65
C ILE A 94 4.63 -15.99 7.46
N LYS A 95 5.82 -15.35 7.46
CA LYS A 95 6.81 -15.49 6.38
C LYS A 95 7.31 -16.93 6.21
N ASP A 96 7.48 -17.66 7.31
CA ASP A 96 8.02 -19.03 7.29
C ASP A 96 6.98 -20.03 6.76
N ASN A 97 5.68 -19.71 6.84
CA ASN A 97 4.60 -20.61 6.44
C ASN A 97 3.90 -20.22 5.12
N ILE A 98 4.09 -19.02 4.63
CA ILE A 98 3.41 -18.51 3.43
C ILE A 98 4.44 -18.16 2.35
N ASP A 99 4.26 -18.72 1.16
CA ASP A 99 5.04 -18.31 -0.01
C ASP A 99 4.42 -17.07 -0.65
N PHE A 100 4.98 -15.93 -0.31
CA PHE A 100 4.53 -14.64 -0.82
C PHE A 100 4.83 -14.40 -2.30
N ASN A 101 5.64 -15.23 -2.95
CA ASN A 101 5.86 -15.13 -4.39
C ASN A 101 4.65 -15.60 -5.22
N ASN A 102 3.65 -16.22 -4.58
CA ASN A 102 2.38 -16.59 -5.21
C ASN A 102 1.37 -15.43 -5.29
N TYR A 103 1.69 -14.28 -4.70
CA TYR A 103 0.87 -13.07 -4.77
C TYR A 103 1.38 -12.12 -5.84
N ASP A 104 0.48 -11.30 -6.38
CA ASP A 104 0.82 -10.25 -7.34
C ASP A 104 1.33 -9.00 -6.65
N PHE A 105 0.69 -8.65 -5.51
CA PHE A 105 1.09 -7.55 -4.65
C PHE A 105 0.89 -7.94 -3.19
N ILE A 106 1.77 -7.38 -2.37
CA ILE A 106 1.69 -7.45 -0.92
C ILE A 106 1.50 -6.03 -0.40
N ILE A 107 0.47 -5.80 0.40
CA ILE A 107 0.13 -4.48 0.95
C ILE A 107 0.43 -4.49 2.44
N GLY A 108 1.31 -3.60 2.88
CA GLY A 108 1.83 -3.61 4.25
C GLY A 108 3.07 -4.49 4.42
N PRO A 109 3.46 -4.77 5.68
CA PRO A 109 2.87 -4.33 6.97
C PRO A 109 2.74 -2.82 7.12
N LEU A 110 1.70 -2.36 7.84
CA LEU A 110 1.37 -0.93 7.95
C LEU A 110 2.32 -0.13 8.86
N ILE A 111 3.17 -0.77 9.63
CA ILE A 111 4.09 -0.14 10.58
C ILE A 111 5.53 -0.26 10.06
N THR A 112 6.28 0.85 10.03
CA THR A 112 7.63 0.95 9.44
C THR A 112 8.58 -0.16 9.90
N ARG A 113 8.70 -0.38 11.21
CA ARG A 113 9.57 -1.43 11.77
C ARG A 113 9.20 -2.82 11.23
N ASN A 114 7.91 -3.12 11.17
CA ASN A 114 7.39 -4.39 10.70
C ASN A 114 7.55 -4.52 9.19
N PHE A 115 7.35 -3.43 8.45
CA PHE A 115 7.56 -3.36 7.01
C PHE A 115 9.02 -3.67 6.66
N ASN A 116 9.97 -2.98 7.27
CA ASN A 116 11.40 -3.19 7.02
C ASN A 116 11.84 -4.62 7.36
N TYR A 117 11.32 -5.19 8.45
CA TYR A 117 11.57 -6.60 8.78
C TYR A 117 11.00 -7.57 7.74
N PHE A 118 9.78 -7.30 7.27
CA PHE A 118 9.12 -8.12 6.26
C PHE A 118 9.77 -7.99 4.88
N ASN A 119 10.15 -6.78 4.49
CA ASN A 119 10.74 -6.45 3.19
C ASN A 119 12.18 -6.97 3.09
N SER A 120 12.34 -8.26 2.83
CA SER A 120 13.63 -8.94 2.73
C SER A 120 13.93 -9.41 1.31
N ASN A 121 15.20 -9.75 1.04
CA ASN A 121 15.67 -10.14 -0.29
C ASN A 121 15.01 -11.42 -0.86
N ASN A 122 14.36 -12.23 -0.03
CA ASN A 122 13.74 -13.48 -0.45
C ASN A 122 12.35 -13.32 -1.07
N ILE A 123 11.75 -12.11 -0.98
CA ILE A 123 10.44 -11.82 -1.55
C ILE A 123 10.65 -11.01 -2.82
N LYS A 124 10.26 -11.58 -3.97
CA LYS A 124 10.35 -10.92 -5.29
C LYS A 124 9.10 -10.13 -5.63
N THR A 125 7.98 -10.49 -5.03
CA THR A 125 6.69 -9.84 -5.20
C THR A 125 6.77 -8.37 -4.79
N LYS A 126 6.06 -7.50 -5.50
CA LYS A 126 5.99 -6.07 -5.18
C LYS A 126 5.31 -5.86 -3.83
N ILE A 127 6.00 -5.12 -2.94
CA ILE A 127 5.51 -4.80 -1.59
C ILE A 127 5.16 -3.33 -1.55
N VAL A 128 3.91 -3.05 -1.22
CA VAL A 128 3.35 -1.69 -1.17
C VAL A 128 3.33 -1.19 0.27
N SER A 129 3.95 -0.04 0.51
CA SER A 129 3.84 0.71 1.76
C SER A 129 2.80 1.82 1.59
N PRO A 130 1.55 1.62 2.06
CA PRO A 130 0.46 2.53 1.74
C PRO A 130 0.38 3.77 2.64
N LEU A 131 0.86 3.67 3.89
CA LEU A 131 0.69 4.71 4.91
C LEU A 131 2.01 5.33 5.37
N ILE A 132 3.13 4.71 5.03
CA ILE A 132 4.46 5.07 5.55
C ILE A 132 5.30 5.62 4.42
N SER A 133 5.91 6.79 4.63
CA SER A 133 6.84 7.41 3.69
C SER A 133 8.23 7.67 4.26
N SER A 134 8.36 7.69 5.60
CA SER A 134 9.64 7.91 6.29
C SER A 134 10.24 6.59 6.79
N ASP A 135 11.56 6.51 6.78
CA ASP A 135 12.35 5.41 7.35
C ASP A 135 12.04 4.01 6.76
N VAL A 136 11.42 3.98 5.59
CA VAL A 136 11.21 2.73 4.85
C VAL A 136 12.49 2.34 4.14
N GLU A 137 12.96 1.12 4.37
CA GLU A 137 14.04 0.53 3.59
C GLU A 137 13.55 0.28 2.16
N PHE A 138 14.00 1.13 1.24
CA PHE A 138 13.65 1.01 -0.17
C PHE A 138 14.43 -0.12 -0.83
N ARG A 139 13.71 -1.01 -1.51
CA ARG A 139 14.27 -2.09 -2.33
C ARG A 139 13.63 -2.05 -3.71
N GLU A 140 14.19 -2.79 -4.66
CA GLU A 140 13.70 -2.83 -6.04
C GLU A 140 12.21 -3.24 -6.16
N ASN A 141 11.74 -4.07 -5.23
CA ASN A 141 10.34 -4.51 -5.17
C ASN A 141 9.44 -3.64 -4.30
N THR A 142 9.95 -2.53 -3.72
CA THR A 142 9.19 -1.66 -2.83
C THR A 142 8.46 -0.58 -3.60
N ILE A 143 7.17 -0.39 -3.30
CA ILE A 143 6.33 0.69 -3.79
C ILE A 143 5.88 1.52 -2.60
N ILE A 144 6.21 2.81 -2.59
CA ILE A 144 5.74 3.76 -1.57
C ILE A 144 4.67 4.65 -2.21
N THR A 145 3.47 4.65 -1.65
CA THR A 145 2.33 5.40 -2.20
C THR A 145 2.19 6.79 -1.59
N THR A 146 2.87 7.04 -0.47
CA THR A 146 2.83 8.33 0.23
C THR A 146 4.12 9.09 -0.04
N ALA A 147 4.03 10.31 -0.57
CA ALA A 147 5.21 11.14 -0.80
C ALA A 147 5.93 11.47 0.52
N PRO A 148 7.28 11.42 0.56
CA PRO A 148 8.06 11.85 1.71
C PRO A 148 7.76 13.32 2.09
N ASP A 149 7.84 13.65 3.38
CA ASP A 149 7.55 15.00 3.86
C ASP A 149 8.49 16.06 3.26
N SER A 150 9.73 15.70 2.96
CA SER A 150 10.67 16.56 2.25
C SER A 150 10.16 16.96 0.86
N LEU A 151 9.57 16.02 0.13
CA LEU A 151 9.00 16.27 -1.19
C LEU A 151 7.71 17.11 -1.09
N LYS A 152 6.86 16.80 -0.10
CA LYS A 152 5.65 17.61 0.17
C LYS A 152 5.99 19.05 0.49
N ARG A 153 6.98 19.28 1.38
CA ARG A 153 7.46 20.62 1.72
C ARG A 153 8.00 21.34 0.49
N LYS A 154 8.87 20.67 -0.29
CA LYS A 154 9.40 21.27 -1.51
C LYS A 154 8.28 21.73 -2.45
N PHE A 155 7.29 20.89 -2.68
CA PHE A 155 6.15 21.22 -3.52
C PHE A 155 5.35 22.43 -2.99
N VAL A 156 5.12 22.50 -1.67
CA VAL A 156 4.44 23.65 -1.04
C VAL A 156 5.24 24.94 -1.23
N PHE A 157 6.57 24.90 -1.04
CA PHE A 157 7.42 26.08 -1.26
C PHE A 157 7.42 26.51 -2.73
N GLU A 158 7.53 25.57 -3.68
CA GLU A 158 7.45 25.89 -5.11
C GLU A 158 6.09 26.53 -5.48
N MET A 159 4.99 26.06 -4.91
CA MET A 159 3.66 26.69 -5.08
C MET A 159 3.62 28.12 -4.51
N ILE A 160 4.18 28.33 -3.32
CA ILE A 160 4.23 29.66 -2.67
C ILE A 160 5.05 30.61 -3.54
N ASP A 161 6.22 30.19 -4.00
CA ASP A 161 7.09 31.00 -4.87
C ASP A 161 6.37 31.42 -6.15
N GLN A 162 5.68 30.49 -6.81
CA GLN A 162 4.87 30.79 -8.00
C GLN A 162 3.74 31.80 -7.70
N MET A 163 3.08 31.67 -6.54
CA MET A 163 2.01 32.60 -6.14
C MET A 163 2.55 34.00 -5.85
N ILE A 164 3.74 34.10 -5.27
CA ILE A 164 4.43 35.38 -5.00
C ILE A 164 4.82 36.04 -6.33
N GLU A 165 5.42 35.33 -7.24
CA GLU A 165 5.79 35.84 -8.58
C GLU A 165 4.57 36.37 -9.34
N LEU A 166 3.43 35.65 -9.28
CA LEU A 166 2.19 36.04 -9.95
C LEU A 166 1.56 37.29 -9.36
N LYS A 167 1.73 37.54 -8.05
CA LYS A 167 1.10 38.69 -7.33
C LYS A 167 2.01 39.91 -7.16
N ASN A 168 3.28 39.79 -7.48
CA ASN A 168 4.28 40.85 -7.22
C ASN A 168 4.34 41.26 -5.74
N ASP A 169 3.96 40.37 -4.83
CA ASP A 169 3.90 40.61 -3.38
C ASP A 169 5.18 40.10 -2.71
N GLN A 170 5.73 40.89 -1.81
CA GLN A 170 6.83 40.45 -0.95
C GLN A 170 6.26 39.65 0.21
N CYS A 171 6.56 38.37 0.29
CA CYS A 171 6.20 37.51 1.40
C CYS A 171 7.43 37.18 2.23
N VAL A 172 7.38 37.40 3.55
CA VAL A 172 8.42 36.97 4.48
C VAL A 172 7.91 35.77 5.24
N LEU A 173 8.55 34.59 5.03
CA LEU A 173 8.33 33.40 5.86
C LEU A 173 9.14 33.57 7.17
N ILE A 174 8.46 33.57 8.30
CA ILE A 174 9.06 33.60 9.64
C ILE A 174 9.17 32.17 10.16
#